data_30b0cf592dc87f878696b786bd1bc6f9
#
_entry.id   30b0cf592dc87f878696b786bd1bc6f9
#
_cell.length_a   1.000
_cell.length_b   1.000
_cell.length_c   1.000
_cell.angle_alpha   90.00
_cell.angle_beta   90.00
_cell.angle_gamma   90.00
#
_symmetry.space_group_name_H-M   'P 1'
#
loop_
_entity.id
_entity.type
_entity.pdbx_description
1 polymer ?
#
loop_
_entity_poly.entity_id
_entity_poly.type
_entity_poly.pdbx_seq_one_letter_code
_entity_poly.pdbx_strand_id
1 'polypeptide(L)'
;MSGQNAREKLATSAAALFQRFGYAGVSIRDITSSVDIPKGAFYNYFSSKEALASAVLSQRFDALLEPLIGGGSQSATARLRHYFEAIIPSRKAGSESSLQLICTLAAECPALPSSLALKIAEGIRLWSEKVAGLILLSQAEGQIDAKHNSDLLAAILINCWQGAAIRHKCDPSASHECLRFALDRFLGDLTSEKSDSTKRD
;
A
#
# COMPACT_ATOMS: atom_id res chain seq x y z
N MET A 1 -1.59 -4.46 -32.84
CA MET A 1 -1.73 -4.37 -31.36
C MET A 1 -1.67 -2.90 -31.01
N SER A 2 -2.66 -2.34 -30.31
CA SER A 2 -2.65 -0.89 -30.03
C SER A 2 -1.47 -0.59 -29.07
N GLY A 3 -0.83 0.57 -29.24
CA GLY A 3 0.33 0.98 -28.44
C GLY A 3 0.04 1.04 -26.93
N GLN A 4 -1.21 1.27 -26.53
CA GLN A 4 -1.69 1.24 -25.14
C GLN A 4 -1.54 -0.15 -24.52
N ASN A 5 -1.86 -1.21 -25.25
CA ASN A 5 -1.70 -2.60 -24.78
C ASN A 5 -0.22 -2.95 -24.49
N ALA A 6 0.72 -2.50 -25.33
CA ALA A 6 2.14 -2.78 -25.13
C ALA A 6 2.71 -2.00 -23.92
N ARG A 7 2.30 -0.75 -23.72
CA ARG A 7 2.69 0.07 -22.58
C ARG A 7 2.21 -0.54 -21.25
N GLU A 8 0.97 -1.02 -21.20
CA GLU A 8 0.40 -1.70 -20.04
C GLU A 8 1.11 -3.03 -19.76
N LYS A 9 1.40 -3.84 -20.78
CA LYS A 9 2.15 -5.10 -20.63
C LYS A 9 3.53 -4.85 -20.02
N LEU A 10 4.27 -3.85 -20.49
CA LEU A 10 5.56 -3.47 -19.94
C LEU A 10 5.45 -3.04 -18.47
N ALA A 11 4.44 -2.23 -18.13
CA ALA A 11 4.24 -1.77 -16.76
C ALA A 11 3.85 -2.92 -15.81
N THR A 12 2.95 -3.81 -16.23
CA THR A 12 2.54 -4.99 -15.47
C THR A 12 3.71 -5.94 -15.23
N SER A 13 4.47 -6.26 -16.30
CA SER A 13 5.66 -7.10 -16.17
C SER A 13 6.71 -6.48 -15.26
N ALA A 14 6.97 -5.16 -15.41
CA ALA A 14 7.92 -4.46 -14.56
C ALA A 14 7.49 -4.49 -13.09
N ALA A 15 6.20 -4.31 -12.80
CA ALA A 15 5.66 -4.39 -11.45
C ALA A 15 5.94 -5.75 -10.80
N ALA A 16 5.65 -6.85 -11.51
CA ALA A 16 5.91 -8.21 -11.04
C ALA A 16 7.40 -8.47 -10.80
N LEU A 17 8.26 -8.05 -11.75
CA LEU A 17 9.70 -8.22 -11.64
C LEU A 17 10.30 -7.37 -10.52
N PHE A 18 9.90 -6.10 -10.38
CA PHE A 18 10.36 -5.23 -9.29
C PHE A 18 9.89 -5.74 -7.92
N GLN A 19 8.67 -6.25 -7.82
CA GLN A 19 8.18 -6.85 -6.56
C GLN A 19 9.04 -8.05 -6.14
N ARG A 20 9.49 -8.86 -7.10
CA ARG A 20 10.24 -10.08 -6.84
C ARG A 20 11.73 -9.82 -6.62
N PHE A 21 12.34 -9.01 -7.45
CA PHE A 21 13.81 -8.86 -7.55
C PHE A 21 14.32 -7.47 -7.16
N GLY A 22 13.44 -6.54 -6.83
CA GLY A 22 13.78 -5.14 -6.59
C GLY A 22 14.06 -4.35 -7.87
N TYR A 23 14.28 -3.03 -7.72
CA TYR A 23 14.60 -2.17 -8.85
C TYR A 23 16.01 -2.47 -9.40
N ALA A 24 17.00 -2.61 -8.52
CA ALA A 24 18.38 -2.84 -8.93
C ALA A 24 18.56 -4.19 -9.67
N GLY A 25 17.85 -5.23 -9.23
CA GLY A 25 17.94 -6.58 -9.77
C GLY A 25 17.26 -6.81 -11.12
N VAL A 26 16.59 -5.79 -11.70
CA VAL A 26 15.82 -5.93 -12.95
C VAL A 26 16.39 -5.02 -14.05
N SER A 27 16.66 -5.57 -15.23
CA SER A 27 17.08 -4.83 -16.42
C SER A 27 15.90 -4.57 -17.38
N ILE A 28 16.07 -3.59 -18.29
CA ILE A 28 15.10 -3.37 -19.38
C ILE A 28 14.96 -4.64 -20.25
N ARG A 29 16.03 -5.41 -20.40
CA ARG A 29 16.00 -6.67 -21.18
C ARG A 29 15.10 -7.70 -20.50
N ASP A 30 15.18 -7.83 -19.19
CA ASP A 30 14.33 -8.79 -18.45
C ASP A 30 12.86 -8.45 -18.62
N ILE A 31 12.51 -7.16 -18.51
CA ILE A 31 11.14 -6.67 -18.69
C ILE A 31 10.64 -6.93 -20.11
N THR A 32 11.42 -6.56 -21.11
CA THR A 32 11.00 -6.69 -22.52
C THR A 32 10.92 -8.15 -22.97
N SER A 33 11.84 -9.01 -22.49
CA SER A 33 11.83 -10.44 -22.79
C SER A 33 10.63 -11.16 -22.18
N SER A 34 10.14 -10.74 -21.01
CA SER A 34 9.00 -11.37 -20.34
C SER A 34 7.65 -11.12 -21.03
N VAL A 35 7.59 -10.17 -21.95
CA VAL A 35 6.37 -9.78 -22.71
C VAL A 35 6.56 -9.85 -24.22
N ASP A 36 7.64 -10.47 -24.69
CA ASP A 36 7.97 -10.65 -26.11
C ASP A 36 8.00 -9.31 -26.90
N ILE A 37 8.51 -8.24 -26.28
CA ILE A 37 8.71 -6.95 -26.91
C ILE A 37 10.19 -6.74 -27.21
N PRO A 38 10.59 -6.37 -28.45
CA PRO A 38 11.99 -6.06 -28.73
C PRO A 38 12.50 -4.91 -27.85
N LYS A 39 13.75 -5.02 -27.31
CA LYS A 39 14.35 -4.00 -26.45
C LYS A 39 14.32 -2.61 -27.06
N GLY A 40 14.53 -2.49 -28.37
CA GLY A 40 14.44 -1.18 -29.07
C GLY A 40 13.05 -0.56 -29.03
N ALA A 41 12.00 -1.37 -29.05
CA ALA A 41 10.61 -0.88 -29.00
C ALA A 41 10.22 -0.36 -27.60
N PHE A 42 10.96 -0.73 -26.55
CA PHE A 42 10.75 -0.19 -25.19
C PHE A 42 10.78 1.33 -25.17
N TYR A 43 11.72 1.93 -25.86
CA TYR A 43 11.93 3.38 -25.88
C TYR A 43 10.83 4.17 -26.58
N ASN A 44 9.92 3.50 -27.31
CA ASN A 44 8.70 4.10 -27.83
C ASN A 44 7.64 4.36 -26.75
N TYR A 45 7.77 3.71 -25.57
CA TYR A 45 6.80 3.76 -24.48
C TYR A 45 7.35 4.43 -23.21
N PHE A 46 8.63 4.22 -22.92
CA PHE A 46 9.30 4.76 -21.73
C PHE A 46 10.71 5.20 -22.06
N SER A 47 11.07 6.42 -21.67
CA SER A 47 12.40 7.00 -21.93
C SER A 47 13.54 6.30 -21.16
N SER A 48 13.21 5.64 -20.04
CA SER A 48 14.18 4.95 -19.19
C SER A 48 13.50 3.91 -18.30
N LYS A 49 14.30 3.03 -17.65
CA LYS A 49 13.83 2.14 -16.57
C LYS A 49 13.24 2.94 -15.40
N GLU A 50 13.84 4.08 -15.10
CA GLU A 50 13.36 5.00 -14.06
C GLU A 50 11.97 5.57 -14.40
N ALA A 51 11.75 6.01 -15.63
CA ALA A 51 10.45 6.51 -16.09
C ALA A 51 9.36 5.43 -16.00
N LEU A 52 9.69 4.18 -16.36
CA LEU A 52 8.80 3.04 -16.19
C LEU A 52 8.52 2.77 -14.71
N ALA A 53 9.55 2.72 -13.86
CA ALA A 53 9.38 2.49 -12.41
C ALA A 53 8.54 3.60 -11.77
N SER A 54 8.74 4.85 -12.17
CA SER A 54 7.92 5.99 -11.72
C SER A 54 6.44 5.82 -12.09
N ALA A 55 6.14 5.37 -13.31
CA ALA A 55 4.77 5.09 -13.75
C ALA A 55 4.15 3.92 -12.97
N VAL A 56 4.91 2.85 -12.74
CA VAL A 56 4.49 1.71 -11.92
C VAL A 56 4.17 2.15 -10.49
N LEU A 57 5.06 2.93 -9.86
CA LEU A 57 4.85 3.45 -8.50
C LEU A 57 3.59 4.32 -8.42
N SER A 58 3.37 5.23 -9.39
CA SER A 58 2.13 6.03 -9.41
C SER A 58 0.90 5.14 -9.42
N GLN A 59 0.83 4.19 -10.33
CA GLN A 59 -0.30 3.27 -10.43
C GLN A 59 -0.52 2.46 -9.15
N ARG A 60 0.55 2.04 -8.47
CA ARG A 60 0.44 1.26 -7.22
C ARG A 60 0.02 2.11 -6.03
N PHE A 61 0.46 3.37 -5.96
CA PHE A 61 -0.04 4.30 -4.96
C PHE A 61 -1.50 4.67 -5.22
N ASP A 62 -1.88 4.95 -6.47
CA ASP A 62 -3.28 5.22 -6.83
C ASP A 62 -4.19 4.07 -6.38
N ALA A 63 -3.83 2.82 -6.72
CA ALA A 63 -4.59 1.63 -6.31
C ALA A 63 -4.61 1.41 -4.78
N LEU A 64 -3.57 1.84 -4.04
CA LEU A 64 -3.52 1.76 -2.59
C LEU A 64 -4.39 2.85 -1.94
N LEU A 65 -4.47 4.04 -2.54
CA LEU A 65 -5.10 5.21 -1.95
C LEU A 65 -6.58 5.36 -2.36
N GLU A 66 -6.95 4.90 -3.54
CA GLU A 66 -8.32 5.03 -4.07
C GLU A 66 -9.40 4.56 -3.09
N PRO A 67 -9.27 3.39 -2.42
CA PRO A 67 -10.30 2.93 -1.49
C PRO A 67 -10.46 3.82 -0.24
N LEU A 68 -9.49 4.69 0.05
CA LEU A 68 -9.56 5.67 1.14
C LEU A 68 -10.29 6.97 0.74
N ILE A 69 -10.47 7.18 -0.60
CA ILE A 69 -11.05 8.39 -1.16
C ILE A 69 -12.53 8.13 -1.41
N GLY A 70 -13.41 8.30 -0.68
CA GLY A 70 -14.84 8.11 -0.99
C GLY A 70 -15.70 8.23 0.26
N GLY A 71 -16.87 8.83 0.11
CA GLY A 71 -17.94 8.77 1.07
C GLY A 71 -18.80 7.55 0.74
N GLY A 72 -19.13 6.75 1.74
CA GLY A 72 -20.10 5.66 1.63
C GLY A 72 -21.12 5.81 2.74
N SER A 73 -22.16 4.97 2.70
CA SER A 73 -23.15 4.86 3.80
C SER A 73 -22.55 4.20 5.06
N GLN A 74 -21.33 3.66 4.99
CA GLN A 74 -20.63 3.05 6.11
C GLN A 74 -19.94 4.09 6.98
N SER A 75 -19.83 3.81 8.28
CA SER A 75 -19.05 4.64 9.21
C SER A 75 -17.57 4.69 8.83
N ALA A 76 -16.89 5.76 9.25
CA ALA A 76 -15.46 5.91 8.95
C ALA A 76 -14.62 4.76 9.54
N THR A 77 -14.96 4.26 10.72
CA THR A 77 -14.31 3.09 11.34
C THR A 77 -14.53 1.81 10.54
N ALA A 78 -15.74 1.57 10.03
CA ALA A 78 -16.01 0.40 9.19
C ALA A 78 -15.23 0.47 7.87
N ARG A 79 -15.09 1.65 7.28
CA ARG A 79 -14.28 1.89 6.09
C ARG A 79 -12.79 1.61 6.34
N LEU A 80 -12.25 2.10 7.47
CA LEU A 80 -10.88 1.81 7.89
C LEU A 80 -10.64 0.30 8.05
N ARG A 81 -11.56 -0.39 8.74
CA ARG A 81 -11.47 -1.84 8.92
C ARG A 81 -11.44 -2.55 7.58
N HIS A 82 -12.41 -2.29 6.73
CA HIS A 82 -12.51 -2.90 5.41
C HIS A 82 -11.26 -2.65 4.56
N TYR A 83 -10.75 -1.42 4.58
CA TYR A 83 -9.53 -1.04 3.87
C TYR A 83 -8.32 -1.86 4.33
N PHE A 84 -8.07 -1.90 5.62
CA PHE A 84 -6.92 -2.62 6.16
C PHE A 84 -7.03 -4.14 6.00
N GLU A 85 -8.24 -4.71 6.08
CA GLU A 85 -8.48 -6.11 5.77
C GLU A 85 -8.21 -6.44 4.29
N ALA A 86 -8.60 -5.56 3.38
CA ALA A 86 -8.40 -5.74 1.94
C ALA A 86 -6.92 -5.73 1.52
N ILE A 87 -6.08 -4.96 2.21
CA ILE A 87 -4.64 -4.89 1.90
C ILE A 87 -3.77 -5.88 2.69
N ILE A 88 -4.38 -6.81 3.44
CA ILE A 88 -3.63 -7.91 4.07
C ILE A 88 -2.92 -8.72 2.96
N PRO A 89 -1.61 -8.99 3.10
CA PRO A 89 -0.88 -9.78 2.12
C PRO A 89 -1.56 -11.12 1.86
N SER A 90 -1.78 -11.47 0.58
CA SER A 90 -2.48 -12.68 0.19
C SER A 90 -1.51 -13.74 -0.33
N ARG A 91 -1.77 -15.02 0.01
CA ARG A 91 -1.02 -16.18 -0.50
C ARG A 91 -1.40 -16.57 -1.94
N LYS A 92 -2.38 -15.93 -2.56
CA LYS A 92 -2.76 -16.26 -3.94
C LYS A 92 -1.60 -15.99 -4.90
N ALA A 93 -1.11 -17.01 -5.56
CA ALA A 93 -0.10 -16.89 -6.59
C ALA A 93 -0.59 -15.90 -7.65
N GLY A 94 0.25 -14.93 -8.03
CA GLY A 94 -0.10 -13.89 -8.99
C GLY A 94 -0.83 -12.68 -8.40
N SER A 95 -1.11 -12.63 -7.10
CA SER A 95 -1.63 -11.43 -6.45
C SER A 95 -0.52 -10.38 -6.35
N GLU A 96 -0.51 -9.43 -7.28
CA GLU A 96 0.37 -8.28 -7.24
C GLU A 96 -0.15 -7.28 -6.19
N SER A 97 0.33 -7.40 -4.96
CA SER A 97 -0.01 -6.47 -3.89
C SER A 97 0.72 -5.14 -4.08
N SER A 98 -0.04 -4.05 -4.21
CA SER A 98 0.53 -2.69 -4.27
C SER A 98 1.42 -2.40 -3.07
N LEU A 99 0.98 -2.78 -1.86
CA LEU A 99 1.74 -2.62 -0.64
C LEU A 99 3.07 -3.39 -0.67
N GLN A 100 3.07 -4.63 -1.16
CA GLN A 100 4.28 -5.45 -1.20
C GLN A 100 5.32 -4.91 -2.17
N LEU A 101 4.90 -4.41 -3.35
CA LEU A 101 5.80 -3.73 -4.27
C LEU A 101 6.39 -2.46 -3.66
N ILE A 102 5.54 -1.61 -3.07
CA ILE A 102 5.97 -0.36 -2.44
C ILE A 102 6.99 -0.64 -1.33
N CYS A 103 6.73 -1.62 -0.44
CA CYS A 103 7.66 -2.02 0.61
C CYS A 103 8.99 -2.56 0.05
N THR A 104 8.94 -3.33 -1.05
CA THR A 104 10.16 -3.83 -1.70
C THR A 104 11.04 -2.69 -2.20
N LEU A 105 10.45 -1.72 -2.92
CA LEU A 105 11.20 -0.57 -3.44
C LEU A 105 11.61 0.41 -2.33
N ALA A 106 10.79 0.59 -1.31
CA ALA A 106 11.14 1.42 -0.16
C ALA A 106 12.38 0.90 0.59
N ALA A 107 12.57 -0.41 0.67
CA ALA A 107 13.78 -1.00 1.26
C ALA A 107 15.07 -0.68 0.47
N GLU A 108 14.94 -0.35 -0.83
CA GLU A 108 16.06 0.04 -1.68
C GLU A 108 16.28 1.57 -1.74
N CYS A 109 15.47 2.38 -1.06
CA CYS A 109 15.52 3.85 -1.16
C CYS A 109 16.92 4.47 -1.13
N PRO A 110 17.86 4.00 -0.30
CA PRO A 110 19.23 4.57 -0.30
C PRO A 110 20.00 4.36 -1.61
N ALA A 111 19.60 3.36 -2.41
CA ALA A 111 20.25 3.00 -3.69
C ALA A 111 19.41 3.36 -4.92
N LEU A 112 18.20 3.86 -4.74
CA LEU A 112 17.32 4.27 -5.83
C LEU A 112 17.74 5.64 -6.40
N PRO A 113 17.38 5.94 -7.68
CA PRO A 113 17.36 7.29 -8.17
C PRO A 113 16.55 8.22 -7.24
N SER A 114 17.05 9.41 -6.96
CA SER A 114 16.43 10.36 -6.01
C SER A 114 14.96 10.66 -6.32
N SER A 115 14.59 10.71 -7.60
CA SER A 115 13.22 10.93 -8.05
C SER A 115 12.26 9.80 -7.61
N LEU A 116 12.72 8.54 -7.63
CA LEU A 116 11.95 7.40 -7.17
C LEU A 116 11.84 7.36 -5.64
N ALA A 117 12.95 7.65 -4.94
CA ALA A 117 12.97 7.74 -3.49
C ALA A 117 12.01 8.82 -2.98
N LEU A 118 12.04 10.02 -3.58
CA LEU A 118 11.10 11.11 -3.27
C LEU A 118 9.64 10.71 -3.54
N LYS A 119 9.38 10.06 -4.67
CA LYS A 119 8.03 9.59 -5.01
C LYS A 119 7.49 8.58 -3.99
N ILE A 120 8.33 7.67 -3.51
CA ILE A 120 7.95 6.71 -2.45
C ILE A 120 7.66 7.44 -1.15
N ALA A 121 8.53 8.36 -0.73
CA ALA A 121 8.34 9.14 0.49
C ALA A 121 7.03 9.95 0.46
N GLU A 122 6.75 10.62 -0.66
CA GLU A 122 5.52 11.39 -0.85
C GLU A 122 4.28 10.49 -0.85
N GLY A 123 4.32 9.34 -1.53
CA GLY A 123 3.23 8.38 -1.54
C GLY A 123 2.91 7.83 -0.15
N ILE A 124 3.92 7.51 0.67
CA ILE A 124 3.74 7.07 2.06
C ILE A 124 3.17 8.20 2.91
N ARG A 125 3.64 9.45 2.74
CA ARG A 125 3.09 10.61 3.44
C ARG A 125 1.60 10.79 3.13
N LEU A 126 1.24 10.76 1.85
CA LEU A 126 -0.16 10.88 1.41
C LEU A 126 -1.03 9.74 1.96
N TRP A 127 -0.50 8.52 2.01
CA TRP A 127 -1.19 7.39 2.62
C TRP A 127 -1.47 7.64 4.10
N SER A 128 -0.48 8.11 4.85
CA SER A 128 -0.62 8.47 6.28
C SER A 128 -1.69 9.54 6.48
N GLU A 129 -1.70 10.59 5.67
CA GLU A 129 -2.70 11.66 5.73
C GLU A 129 -4.12 11.16 5.46
N LYS A 130 -4.31 10.29 4.47
CA LYS A 130 -5.62 9.71 4.16
C LYS A 130 -6.16 8.84 5.29
N VAL A 131 -5.29 7.99 5.86
CA VAL A 131 -5.66 7.15 7.02
C VAL A 131 -5.98 8.02 8.24
N ALA A 132 -5.15 9.01 8.57
CA ALA A 132 -5.39 9.95 9.66
C ALA A 132 -6.71 10.71 9.48
N GLY A 133 -7.03 11.12 8.25
CA GLY A 133 -8.30 11.76 7.93
C GLY A 133 -9.52 10.89 8.24
N LEU A 134 -9.46 9.57 7.94
CA LEU A 134 -10.53 8.65 8.31
C LEU A 134 -10.60 8.41 9.82
N ILE A 135 -9.47 8.43 10.53
CA ILE A 135 -9.45 8.34 12.00
C ILE A 135 -10.11 9.58 12.60
N LEU A 136 -9.81 10.78 12.10
CA LEU A 136 -10.47 12.04 12.53
C LEU A 136 -11.98 11.99 12.30
N LEU A 137 -12.44 11.47 11.17
CA LEU A 137 -13.87 11.28 10.92
C LEU A 137 -14.48 10.28 11.92
N SER A 138 -13.78 9.17 12.23
CA SER A 138 -14.22 8.20 13.22
C SER A 138 -14.30 8.81 14.63
N GLN A 139 -13.41 9.75 14.95
CA GLN A 139 -13.45 10.51 16.20
C GLN A 139 -14.65 11.47 16.24
N ALA A 140 -14.93 12.17 15.14
CA ALA A 140 -16.10 13.03 15.03
C ALA A 140 -17.42 12.26 15.11
N GLU A 141 -17.44 11.01 14.61
CA GLU A 141 -18.58 10.07 14.75
C GLU A 141 -18.67 9.45 16.17
N GLY A 142 -17.71 9.75 17.06
CA GLY A 142 -17.67 9.22 18.43
C GLY A 142 -17.31 7.73 18.51
N GLN A 143 -16.74 7.17 17.46
CA GLN A 143 -16.35 5.76 17.35
C GLN A 143 -14.92 5.51 17.81
N ILE A 144 -14.05 6.51 17.77
CA ILE A 144 -12.70 6.49 18.33
C ILE A 144 -12.60 7.67 19.31
N ASP A 145 -11.95 7.46 20.44
CA ASP A 145 -11.77 8.53 21.44
C ASP A 145 -10.87 9.65 20.89
N ALA A 146 -11.38 10.89 20.94
CA ALA A 146 -10.66 12.07 20.45
C ALA A 146 -9.37 12.41 21.22
N LYS A 147 -9.13 11.77 22.39
CA LYS A 147 -7.86 11.92 23.14
C LYS A 147 -6.65 11.37 22.37
N HIS A 148 -6.86 10.46 21.44
CA HIS A 148 -5.80 9.83 20.66
C HIS A 148 -5.38 10.70 19.48
N ASN A 149 -4.08 10.87 19.27
CA ASN A 149 -3.55 11.56 18.11
C ASN A 149 -3.76 10.73 16.84
N SER A 150 -4.50 11.25 15.87
CA SER A 150 -4.86 10.56 14.62
C SER A 150 -3.66 10.23 13.76
N ASP A 151 -2.65 11.10 13.70
CA ASP A 151 -1.44 10.87 12.90
C ASP A 151 -0.61 9.73 13.50
N LEU A 152 -0.51 9.68 14.84
CA LEU A 152 0.19 8.60 15.53
C LEU A 152 -0.51 7.25 15.32
N LEU A 153 -1.85 7.21 15.43
CA LEU A 153 -2.63 6.00 15.16
C LEU A 153 -2.47 5.55 13.70
N ALA A 154 -2.51 6.46 12.75
CA ALA A 154 -2.28 6.16 11.34
C ALA A 154 -0.89 5.58 11.11
N ALA A 155 0.15 6.19 11.69
CA ALA A 155 1.52 5.71 11.59
C ALA A 155 1.67 4.28 12.15
N ILE A 156 1.07 3.99 13.31
CA ILE A 156 1.12 2.66 13.93
C ILE A 156 0.45 1.62 13.02
N LEU A 157 -0.76 1.89 12.52
CA LEU A 157 -1.45 0.96 11.62
C LEU A 157 -0.63 0.70 10.35
N ILE A 158 -0.14 1.74 9.70
CA ILE A 158 0.65 1.62 8.49
C ILE A 158 1.93 0.82 8.73
N ASN A 159 2.66 1.10 9.82
CA ASN A 159 3.87 0.38 10.17
C ASN A 159 3.61 -1.12 10.44
N CYS A 160 2.48 -1.47 11.08
CA CYS A 160 2.09 -2.86 11.27
C CYS A 160 1.87 -3.58 9.94
N TRP A 161 1.17 -2.94 8.99
CA TRP A 161 0.90 -3.52 7.67
C TRP A 161 2.16 -3.61 6.79
N GLN A 162 3.01 -2.59 6.80
CA GLN A 162 4.30 -2.63 6.12
C GLN A 162 5.21 -3.73 6.68
N GLY A 163 5.27 -3.87 8.00
CA GLY A 163 6.01 -4.96 8.64
C GLY A 163 5.49 -6.34 8.26
N ALA A 164 4.17 -6.51 8.17
CA ALA A 164 3.55 -7.75 7.72
C ALA A 164 3.82 -8.05 6.24
N ALA A 165 3.83 -7.04 5.36
CA ALA A 165 4.18 -7.21 3.96
C ALA A 165 5.63 -7.69 3.77
N ILE A 166 6.57 -7.13 4.55
CA ILE A 166 7.97 -7.56 4.55
C ILE A 166 8.09 -9.00 5.07
N ARG A 167 7.44 -9.33 6.20
CA ARG A 167 7.43 -10.68 6.75
C ARG A 167 6.87 -11.69 5.77
N HIS A 168 5.76 -11.38 5.11
CA HIS A 168 5.14 -12.25 4.11
C HIS A 168 6.07 -12.55 2.92
N LYS A 169 6.92 -11.61 2.54
CA LYS A 169 7.93 -11.82 1.50
C LYS A 169 8.99 -12.86 1.93
N CYS A 170 9.36 -12.87 3.22
CA CYS A 170 10.32 -13.81 3.77
C CYS A 170 9.68 -15.17 4.09
N ASP A 171 8.45 -15.16 4.60
CA ASP A 171 7.68 -16.35 4.96
C ASP A 171 6.22 -16.20 4.49
N PRO A 172 5.90 -16.71 3.28
CA PRO A 172 4.53 -16.67 2.77
C PRO A 172 3.53 -17.49 3.58
N SER A 173 4.01 -18.37 4.50
CA SER A 173 3.16 -19.16 5.39
C SER A 173 2.78 -18.42 6.67
N ALA A 174 3.42 -17.27 6.96
CA ALA A 174 3.16 -16.51 8.17
C ALA A 174 1.67 -16.14 8.30
N SER A 175 1.12 -16.38 9.48
CA SER A 175 -0.24 -15.97 9.80
C SER A 175 -0.35 -14.44 9.89
N HIS A 176 -1.46 -13.92 9.38
CA HIS A 176 -1.81 -12.51 9.49
C HIS A 176 -2.83 -12.24 10.61
N GLU A 177 -3.04 -13.20 11.52
CA GLU A 177 -3.95 -13.02 12.67
C GLU A 177 -3.53 -11.86 13.57
N CYS A 178 -2.20 -11.62 13.69
CA CYS A 178 -1.70 -10.47 14.44
C CYS A 178 -2.19 -9.12 13.87
N LEU A 179 -2.39 -9.01 12.56
CA LEU A 179 -2.93 -7.80 11.94
C LEU A 179 -4.41 -7.62 12.27
N ARG A 180 -5.21 -8.70 12.22
CA ARG A 180 -6.61 -8.67 12.62
C ARG A 180 -6.75 -8.33 14.10
N PHE A 181 -5.95 -8.96 14.93
CA PHE A 181 -5.92 -8.65 16.35
C PHE A 181 -5.55 -7.18 16.60
N ALA A 182 -4.52 -6.66 15.94
CA ALA A 182 -4.14 -5.25 16.05
C ALA A 182 -5.30 -4.34 15.60
N LEU A 183 -5.94 -4.65 14.48
CA LEU A 183 -7.07 -3.88 13.98
C LEU A 183 -8.25 -3.88 14.95
N ASP A 184 -8.58 -5.04 15.54
CA ASP A 184 -9.64 -5.17 16.54
C ASP A 184 -9.32 -4.37 17.80
N ARG A 185 -8.09 -4.41 18.28
CA ARG A 185 -7.65 -3.62 19.43
C ARG A 185 -7.66 -2.13 19.14
N PHE A 186 -7.12 -1.71 17.98
CA PHE A 186 -7.09 -0.29 17.61
C PHE A 186 -8.47 0.32 17.33
N LEU A 187 -9.37 -0.44 16.69
CA LEU A 187 -10.71 0.07 16.34
C LEU A 187 -11.78 -0.34 17.34
N GLY A 188 -11.54 -1.37 18.18
CA GLY A 188 -12.47 -1.89 19.17
C GLY A 188 -12.30 -1.25 20.55
N ASP A 189 -11.10 -1.26 21.11
CA ASP A 189 -10.86 -0.76 22.48
C ASP A 189 -10.93 0.76 22.60
N LEU A 190 -10.73 1.48 21.48
CA LEU A 190 -10.88 2.94 21.48
C LEU A 190 -12.35 3.40 21.62
N THR A 191 -13.30 2.44 21.54
CA THR A 191 -14.75 2.69 21.68
C THR A 191 -15.32 2.30 23.05
N SER A 192 -14.61 1.46 23.85
CA SER A 192 -15.19 0.75 25.00
C SER A 192 -15.25 1.53 26.31
N GLU A 193 -14.61 2.69 26.45
CA GLU A 193 -14.65 3.45 27.70
C GLU A 193 -15.98 4.22 27.95
N LYS A 194 -16.92 4.23 27.01
CA LYS A 194 -18.21 4.94 27.16
C LYS A 194 -19.31 4.19 27.89
N SER A 195 -19.14 2.88 28.19
CA SER A 195 -20.23 2.08 28.79
C SER A 195 -20.20 1.96 30.31
N ASP A 196 -19.12 2.40 31.01
CA ASP A 196 -18.98 2.13 32.45
C ASP A 196 -19.24 3.34 33.36
N SER A 197 -19.49 4.53 32.79
CA SER A 197 -19.79 5.74 33.59
C SER A 197 -21.30 5.93 33.93
N THR A 198 -22.19 5.05 33.44
CA THR A 198 -23.66 5.22 33.65
C THR A 198 -24.24 4.22 34.70
N LYS A 199 -23.40 3.51 35.44
CA LYS A 199 -23.84 2.58 36.50
C LYS A 199 -23.25 2.89 37.89
N ARG A 200 -23.12 4.14 38.23
CA ARG A 200 -22.88 4.57 39.62
C ARG A 200 -23.69 5.84 39.89
N ASP A 201 -24.97 5.67 40.10
CA ASP A 201 -25.83 6.51 40.92
C ASP A 201 -26.91 5.63 41.57
#